data_bd69033decb529733c0d481117a4cd70
#
_entry.id   bd69033decb529733c0d481117a4cd70
#
_cell.length_a   1.000
_cell.length_b   1.000
_cell.length_c   1.000
_cell.angle_alpha   90.00
_cell.angle_beta   90.00
_cell.angle_gamma   90.00
#
_symmetry.space_group_name_H-M   'P 1'
#
loop_
_entity.id
_entity.type
_entity.pdbx_description
1 polymer ?
#
loop_
_entity_poly.entity_id
_entity_poly.type
_entity_poly.pdbx_seq_one_letter_code
_entity_poly.pdbx_strand_id
1 'polypeptide(L)'
;MFEIVILQETLKTVLDYLSPTVGKNSQNLGDDCISLESTDTGSCILYTTNTFESTVIEVICSNSTKAATAPFVNFKRFKGIIDSIPSNEYITIKEAPTQNQLLITFSMRKSPIVINASNNGMIQKPTIVDALPSQMIDFPVEFFNQIVTKSASIINDSPTVQIMNCIKITVSNPEVTAEAIDVNSKRTFMMTDTFGLCRTPETFLIEASKMAKSLKLLEDFNDFEIGHDSSFIIIKGGNRPAIYNRKHQTVSNDIINVSYVLRLLSGTFPNVAQYYSATYQPIEYITVNKSDILNSITRIKALGDDVSLQKGISIKADKNEFSVSFNSQYGQLDDPIDVLNGIKGSFSMVFNHKEFEEILKNIPADYIDVGLMTGSTSNFIIKGNSTANGAYIGTDKFTMISKAIQQQTP
;
A
#
# COMPACT_ATOMS: atom_id res chain seq x y z
N MET A 1 -23.91 10.48 29.48
CA MET A 1 -22.87 11.52 29.42
C MET A 1 -21.57 10.81 29.12
N PHE A 2 -20.83 11.22 28.07
CA PHE A 2 -19.60 10.60 27.66
C PHE A 2 -18.48 10.92 28.69
N GLU A 3 -17.72 9.89 29.07
CA GLU A 3 -16.51 10.02 29.89
C GLU A 3 -15.58 8.83 29.68
N ILE A 4 -14.32 9.10 29.39
CA ILE A 4 -13.26 8.09 29.28
C ILE A 4 -12.00 8.54 30.02
N VAL A 5 -11.23 7.57 30.51
CA VAL A 5 -9.90 7.80 31.06
C VAL A 5 -8.91 6.93 30.30
N ILE A 6 -7.92 7.55 29.69
CA ILE A 6 -6.96 6.89 28.81
C ILE A 6 -5.55 7.45 29.03
N LEU A 7 -4.52 6.61 28.89
CA LEU A 7 -3.13 7.07 28.97
C LEU A 7 -2.80 7.94 27.74
N GLN A 8 -2.05 9.03 27.94
CA GLN A 8 -1.70 9.97 26.87
C GLN A 8 -0.98 9.29 25.71
N GLU A 9 0.00 8.43 25.99
CA GLU A 9 0.76 7.71 24.95
C GLU A 9 -0.14 6.81 24.10
N THR A 10 -1.09 6.11 24.74
CA THR A 10 -2.09 5.30 24.05
C THR A 10 -2.95 6.15 23.14
N LEU A 11 -3.51 7.26 23.66
CA LEU A 11 -4.35 8.15 22.88
C LEU A 11 -3.58 8.78 21.72
N LYS A 12 -2.33 9.19 21.94
CA LYS A 12 -1.47 9.75 20.89
C LYS A 12 -1.24 8.73 19.76
N THR A 13 -0.93 7.48 20.10
CA THR A 13 -0.77 6.40 19.14
C THR A 13 -2.04 6.19 18.31
N VAL A 14 -3.21 6.17 18.97
CA VAL A 14 -4.51 6.08 18.30
C VAL A 14 -4.73 7.26 17.34
N LEU A 15 -4.42 8.49 17.77
CA LEU A 15 -4.55 9.67 16.91
C LEU A 15 -3.59 9.66 15.71
N ASP A 16 -2.40 9.07 15.86
CA ASP A 16 -1.47 8.90 14.74
C ASP A 16 -2.02 7.93 13.69
N TYR A 17 -2.68 6.84 14.10
CA TYR A 17 -3.37 5.92 13.18
C TYR A 17 -4.60 6.55 12.50
N LEU A 18 -5.32 7.45 13.17
CA LEU A 18 -6.48 8.13 12.60
C LEU A 18 -6.11 9.24 11.61
N SER A 19 -4.91 9.83 11.78
CA SER A 19 -4.45 11.00 11.02
C SER A 19 -4.51 10.85 9.48
N PRO A 20 -4.19 9.69 8.88
CA PRO A 20 -4.21 9.53 7.42
C PRO A 20 -5.59 9.69 6.78
N THR A 21 -6.67 9.42 7.50
CA THR A 21 -8.06 9.49 6.97
C THR A 21 -8.76 10.81 7.24
N VAL A 22 -8.11 11.72 7.94
CA VAL A 22 -8.62 13.08 8.16
C VAL A 22 -8.54 13.88 6.86
N GLY A 23 -9.63 14.48 6.44
CA GLY A 23 -9.69 15.33 5.25
C GLY A 23 -8.81 16.58 5.42
N LYS A 24 -7.90 16.81 4.47
CA LYS A 24 -6.97 17.94 4.53
C LYS A 24 -7.56 19.24 3.99
N ASN A 25 -8.46 19.16 3.04
CA ASN A 25 -9.06 20.31 2.33
C ASN A 25 -10.51 19.98 1.92
N SER A 26 -11.26 19.26 2.76
CA SER A 26 -12.57 18.84 2.34
C SER A 26 -13.57 19.98 2.39
N GLN A 27 -14.37 20.06 1.35
CA GLN A 27 -15.56 20.92 1.32
C GLN A 27 -16.72 20.27 2.10
N ASN A 28 -16.53 19.02 2.52
CA ASN A 28 -17.54 18.29 3.27
C ASN A 28 -17.42 18.59 4.75
N LEU A 29 -18.55 18.90 5.35
CA LEU A 29 -18.68 19.13 6.77
C LEU A 29 -18.37 17.83 7.53
N GLY A 30 -17.38 17.88 8.41
CA GLY A 30 -17.03 16.76 9.29
C GLY A 30 -15.78 15.96 8.90
N ASP A 31 -15.28 16.06 7.66
CA ASP A 31 -14.10 15.30 7.23
C ASP A 31 -12.80 15.65 8.01
N ASP A 32 -12.79 16.80 8.67
CA ASP A 32 -11.69 17.28 9.53
C ASP A 32 -11.93 17.00 11.03
N CYS A 33 -12.97 16.25 11.35
CA CYS A 33 -13.39 15.96 12.71
C CYS A 33 -13.05 14.53 13.15
N ILE A 34 -13.04 14.34 14.47
CA ILE A 34 -12.97 13.03 15.13
C ILE A 34 -14.24 12.80 15.93
N SER A 35 -14.70 11.55 15.95
CA SER A 35 -15.72 11.06 16.87
C SER A 35 -15.13 10.14 17.92
N LEU A 36 -15.69 10.21 19.13
CA LEU A 36 -15.35 9.32 20.23
C LEU A 36 -16.65 8.71 20.79
N GLU A 37 -16.64 7.39 20.96
CA GLU A 37 -17.76 6.64 21.52
C GLU A 37 -17.26 5.75 22.66
N SER A 38 -17.86 5.82 23.81
CA SER A 38 -17.63 4.86 24.90
C SER A 38 -18.56 3.66 24.73
N THR A 39 -18.09 2.47 25.06
CA THR A 39 -18.88 1.24 25.01
C THR A 39 -19.24 0.75 26.42
N ASP A 40 -20.22 -0.15 26.50
CA ASP A 40 -20.57 -0.81 27.78
C ASP A 40 -19.52 -1.82 28.24
N THR A 41 -18.60 -2.19 27.35
CA THR A 41 -17.54 -3.18 27.62
C THR A 41 -16.26 -2.57 28.18
N GLY A 42 -16.21 -1.24 28.40
CA GLY A 42 -15.01 -0.58 28.91
C GLY A 42 -13.99 -0.26 27.81
N SER A 43 -14.43 -0.11 26.57
CA SER A 43 -13.61 0.37 25.47
C SER A 43 -14.07 1.74 24.98
N CYS A 44 -13.21 2.40 24.22
CA CYS A 44 -13.53 3.59 23.48
C CYS A 44 -13.29 3.34 21.99
N ILE A 45 -14.27 3.70 21.17
CA ILE A 45 -14.17 3.70 19.72
C ILE A 45 -13.91 5.11 19.25
N LEU A 46 -12.81 5.31 18.55
CA LEU A 46 -12.45 6.58 17.94
C LEU A 46 -12.45 6.40 16.42
N TYR A 47 -13.02 7.34 15.70
CA TYR A 47 -12.99 7.25 14.25
C TYR A 47 -12.91 8.62 13.56
N THR A 48 -12.29 8.59 12.39
CA THR A 48 -12.27 9.66 11.40
C THR A 48 -12.80 9.12 10.09
N THR A 49 -13.48 9.94 9.33
CA THR A 49 -14.03 9.55 8.04
C THR A 49 -13.95 10.71 7.06
N ASN A 50 -13.78 10.37 5.80
CA ASN A 50 -14.01 11.26 4.68
C ASN A 50 -14.89 10.54 3.64
N THR A 51 -15.18 11.18 2.51
CA THR A 51 -16.09 10.64 1.49
C THR A 51 -15.70 9.25 0.98
N PHE A 52 -14.42 8.88 1.06
CA PHE A 52 -13.87 7.68 0.40
C PHE A 52 -13.30 6.65 1.37
N GLU A 53 -12.92 7.06 2.55
CA GLU A 53 -12.20 6.21 3.51
C GLU A 53 -12.51 6.58 4.94
N SER A 54 -12.44 5.59 5.82
CA SER A 54 -12.60 5.78 7.27
C SER A 54 -11.59 4.92 8.03
N THR A 55 -11.10 5.42 9.13
CA THR A 55 -10.35 4.62 10.11
C THR A 55 -11.13 4.59 11.41
N VAL A 56 -11.36 3.40 11.93
CA VAL A 56 -12.06 3.15 13.20
C VAL A 56 -11.12 2.36 14.09
N ILE A 57 -10.93 2.84 15.31
CA ILE A 57 -10.04 2.23 16.28
C ILE A 57 -10.80 2.00 17.57
N GLU A 58 -10.76 0.76 18.05
CA GLU A 58 -11.24 0.41 19.37
C GLU A 58 -10.06 0.21 20.31
N VAL A 59 -10.09 0.87 21.44
CA VAL A 59 -9.07 0.79 22.47
C VAL A 59 -9.69 0.58 23.84
N ILE A 60 -9.07 -0.25 24.67
CA ILE A 60 -9.51 -0.48 26.04
C ILE A 60 -9.18 0.78 26.85
N CYS A 61 -10.17 1.31 27.56
CA CYS A 61 -10.03 2.47 28.43
C CYS A 61 -10.28 2.09 29.88
N SER A 62 -9.61 2.74 30.81
CA SER A 62 -9.97 2.67 32.22
C SER A 62 -11.23 3.51 32.46
N ASN A 63 -12.24 2.93 33.12
CA ASN A 63 -13.44 3.63 33.61
C ASN A 63 -14.44 4.19 32.58
N SER A 64 -14.62 3.53 31.45
CA SER A 64 -15.80 3.82 30.63
C SER A 64 -17.05 3.27 31.32
N THR A 65 -18.02 4.10 31.60
CA THR A 65 -19.14 3.74 32.49
C THR A 65 -20.45 3.43 31.77
N LYS A 66 -20.64 3.83 30.54
CA LYS A 66 -21.83 3.55 29.70
C LYS A 66 -21.56 3.90 28.25
N ALA A 67 -22.26 3.22 27.36
CA ALA A 67 -22.29 3.60 25.95
C ALA A 67 -22.78 5.06 25.79
N ALA A 68 -21.94 5.89 25.21
CA ALA A 68 -22.24 7.29 24.95
C ALA A 68 -21.35 7.81 23.83
N THR A 69 -21.86 8.73 23.02
CA THR A 69 -21.12 9.41 21.96
C THR A 69 -20.78 10.82 22.40
N ALA A 70 -19.51 11.19 22.25
CA ALA A 70 -19.04 12.53 22.50
C ALA A 70 -19.42 13.52 21.38
N PRO A 71 -19.50 14.82 21.64
CA PRO A 71 -19.58 15.83 20.58
C PRO A 71 -18.40 15.75 19.63
N PHE A 72 -18.62 15.93 18.33
CA PHE A 72 -17.55 15.96 17.32
C PHE A 72 -16.64 17.15 17.53
N VAL A 73 -15.35 16.92 17.42
CA VAL A 73 -14.35 17.99 17.55
C VAL A 73 -13.37 17.98 16.38
N ASN A 74 -12.81 19.13 16.06
CA ASN A 74 -11.79 19.23 15.02
C ASN A 74 -10.56 18.39 15.40
N PHE A 75 -10.19 17.45 14.55
CA PHE A 75 -9.12 16.48 14.78
C PHE A 75 -7.77 17.17 15.08
N LYS A 76 -7.38 18.14 14.25
CA LYS A 76 -6.08 18.82 14.38
C LYS A 76 -5.94 19.54 15.72
N ARG A 77 -7.02 20.21 16.15
CA ARG A 77 -7.04 20.90 17.45
C ARG A 77 -6.98 19.90 18.60
N PHE A 78 -7.79 18.85 18.52
CA PHE A 78 -7.81 17.80 19.52
C PHE A 78 -6.43 17.14 19.65
N LYS A 79 -5.87 16.68 18.52
CA LYS A 79 -4.53 16.07 18.49
C LYS A 79 -3.45 17.02 19.04
N GLY A 80 -3.46 18.30 18.64
CA GLY A 80 -2.49 19.28 19.13
C GLY A 80 -2.52 19.47 20.65
N ILE A 81 -3.72 19.39 21.26
CA ILE A 81 -3.85 19.42 22.71
C ILE A 81 -3.27 18.15 23.34
N ILE A 82 -3.64 16.97 22.84
CA ILE A 82 -3.14 15.69 23.36
C ILE A 82 -1.61 15.59 23.23
N ASP A 83 -1.03 16.03 22.11
CA ASP A 83 0.42 16.06 21.90
C ASP A 83 1.16 17.00 22.88
N SER A 84 0.47 17.99 23.43
CA SER A 84 1.05 18.92 24.42
C SER A 84 1.05 18.41 25.86
N ILE A 85 0.37 17.30 26.15
CA ILE A 85 0.29 16.69 27.46
C ILE A 85 1.48 15.73 27.67
N PRO A 86 2.10 15.68 28.85
CA PRO A 86 3.18 14.73 29.14
C PRO A 86 2.77 13.26 28.93
N SER A 87 3.70 12.44 28.44
CA SER A 87 3.42 11.07 27.97
C SER A 87 2.88 10.10 29.01
N ASN A 88 3.26 10.25 30.28
CA ASN A 88 2.86 9.34 31.36
C ASN A 88 1.58 9.77 32.09
N GLU A 89 0.87 10.76 31.57
CA GLU A 89 -0.34 11.26 32.20
C GLU A 89 -1.59 10.48 31.77
N TYR A 90 -2.46 10.19 32.74
CA TYR A 90 -3.82 9.76 32.45
C TYR A 90 -4.69 10.97 32.12
N ILE A 91 -5.37 10.91 31.01
CA ILE A 91 -6.24 11.97 30.50
C ILE A 91 -7.68 11.53 30.71
N THR A 92 -8.45 12.37 31.38
CA THR A 92 -9.91 12.23 31.41
C THR A 92 -10.53 13.15 30.36
N ILE A 93 -11.31 12.56 29.48
CA ILE A 93 -12.07 13.26 28.44
C ILE A 93 -13.54 13.05 28.72
N LYS A 94 -14.27 14.14 28.91
CA LYS A 94 -15.70 14.08 29.20
C LYS A 94 -16.50 15.17 28.49
N GLU A 95 -17.76 14.88 28.25
CA GLU A 95 -18.72 15.86 27.77
C GLU A 95 -18.99 16.93 28.86
N ALA A 96 -19.00 18.19 28.45
CA ALA A 96 -19.35 19.28 29.38
C ALA A 96 -20.85 19.29 29.69
N PRO A 97 -21.26 19.75 30.87
CA PRO A 97 -22.68 19.91 31.20
C PRO A 97 -23.42 20.87 30.25
N THR A 98 -22.72 21.84 29.70
CA THR A 98 -23.21 22.72 28.63
C THR A 98 -22.96 22.01 27.31
N GLN A 99 -24.03 21.76 26.54
CA GLN A 99 -24.01 21.03 25.29
C GLN A 99 -22.92 21.49 24.34
N ASN A 100 -22.35 20.55 23.61
CA ASN A 100 -21.35 20.74 22.53
C ASN A 100 -19.94 21.17 22.95
N GLN A 101 -19.45 20.69 24.08
CA GLN A 101 -18.06 20.88 24.47
C GLN A 101 -17.46 19.60 25.06
N LEU A 102 -16.17 19.38 24.81
CA LEU A 102 -15.36 18.39 25.50
C LEU A 102 -14.44 19.06 26.53
N LEU A 103 -14.37 18.47 27.70
CA LEU A 103 -13.44 18.86 28.77
C LEU A 103 -12.31 17.81 28.82
N ILE A 104 -11.08 18.29 28.78
CA ILE A 104 -9.87 17.47 28.94
C ILE A 104 -9.20 17.86 30.24
N THR A 105 -8.99 16.90 31.14
CA THR A 105 -8.30 17.06 32.41
C THR A 105 -7.19 16.05 32.58
N PHE A 106 -6.11 16.42 33.26
CA PHE A 106 -4.99 15.56 33.64
C PHE A 106 -4.35 16.09 34.92
N SER A 107 -3.52 15.27 35.59
CA SER A 107 -3.11 15.53 36.99
C SER A 107 -2.37 16.84 37.20
N MET A 108 -1.54 17.25 36.26
CA MET A 108 -0.71 18.45 36.36
C MET A 108 -1.48 19.76 36.18
N ARG A 109 -2.76 19.70 35.81
CA ARG A 109 -3.56 20.89 35.51
C ARG A 109 -4.79 21.03 36.38
N LYS A 110 -4.90 22.16 37.08
CA LYS A 110 -6.04 22.44 37.96
C LYS A 110 -7.34 22.75 37.22
N SER A 111 -7.26 23.28 35.99
CA SER A 111 -8.45 23.69 35.22
C SER A 111 -8.56 22.87 33.95
N PRO A 112 -9.76 22.43 33.54
CA PRO A 112 -9.94 21.67 32.28
C PRO A 112 -9.57 22.50 31.06
N ILE A 113 -9.11 21.83 30.03
CA ILE A 113 -9.06 22.39 28.67
C ILE A 113 -10.44 22.16 28.04
N VAL A 114 -11.03 23.22 27.51
CA VAL A 114 -12.35 23.17 26.89
C VAL A 114 -12.19 23.21 25.38
N ILE A 115 -12.75 22.21 24.67
CA ILE A 115 -12.80 22.17 23.21
C ILE A 115 -14.27 22.32 22.81
N ASN A 116 -14.56 23.31 21.99
CA ASN A 116 -15.90 23.46 21.42
C ASN A 116 -16.12 22.39 20.35
N ALA A 117 -17.30 21.80 20.33
CA ALA A 117 -17.71 20.92 19.27
C ALA A 117 -17.70 21.64 17.91
N SER A 118 -17.44 20.88 16.88
CA SER A 118 -17.63 21.36 15.52
C SER A 118 -19.13 21.38 15.21
N ASN A 119 -19.65 22.52 14.80
CA ASN A 119 -21.05 22.64 14.36
C ASN A 119 -21.27 22.02 12.96
N ASN A 120 -20.27 21.39 12.42
CA ASN A 120 -20.20 20.97 11.03
C ASN A 120 -20.55 19.49 10.87
N GLY A 121 -21.86 19.19 10.82
CA GLY A 121 -22.37 17.91 10.35
C GLY A 121 -22.17 16.71 11.28
N MET A 122 -22.83 15.63 11.00
CA MET A 122 -22.68 14.34 11.69
C MET A 122 -21.66 13.47 10.94
N ILE A 123 -20.67 12.97 11.64
CA ILE A 123 -19.82 11.89 11.16
C ILE A 123 -20.54 10.57 11.50
N GLN A 124 -20.62 9.66 10.54
CA GLN A 124 -21.20 8.34 10.77
C GLN A 124 -20.12 7.27 10.63
N LYS A 125 -20.05 6.40 11.64
CA LYS A 125 -19.22 5.20 11.55
C LYS A 125 -19.77 4.29 10.44
N PRO A 126 -18.91 3.75 9.55
CA PRO A 126 -19.35 2.84 8.52
C PRO A 126 -19.99 1.57 9.12
N THR A 127 -21.15 1.19 8.62
CA THR A 127 -21.93 0.04 9.14
C THR A 127 -21.19 -1.29 9.02
N ILE A 128 -20.31 -1.44 8.03
CA ILE A 128 -19.48 -2.64 7.83
C ILE A 128 -18.57 -2.94 9.04
N VAL A 129 -18.28 -1.94 9.90
CA VAL A 129 -17.48 -2.14 11.11
C VAL A 129 -18.26 -2.87 12.18
N ASP A 130 -19.57 -2.57 12.31
CA ASP A 130 -20.46 -3.18 13.30
C ASP A 130 -21.03 -4.52 12.82
N ALA A 131 -21.24 -4.64 11.51
CA ALA A 131 -21.72 -5.86 10.87
C ALA A 131 -20.67 -6.33 9.86
N LEU A 132 -19.63 -7.00 10.35
CA LEU A 132 -18.56 -7.55 9.52
C LEU A 132 -19.12 -8.46 8.41
N PRO A 133 -18.52 -8.47 7.22
CA PRO A 133 -18.85 -9.43 6.18
C PRO A 133 -18.81 -10.86 6.69
N SER A 134 -19.70 -11.71 6.19
CA SER A 134 -19.74 -13.12 6.56
C SER A 134 -18.47 -13.88 6.19
N GLN A 135 -17.69 -13.32 5.29
CA GLN A 135 -16.41 -13.85 4.83
C GLN A 135 -15.33 -12.79 5.00
N MET A 136 -14.36 -13.12 5.87
CA MET A 136 -13.12 -12.39 6.05
C MET A 136 -11.99 -13.29 5.59
N ILE A 137 -10.97 -12.71 4.97
CA ILE A 137 -9.82 -13.43 4.40
C ILE A 137 -8.58 -13.00 5.14
N ASP A 138 -7.88 -13.94 5.73
CA ASP A 138 -6.58 -13.70 6.37
C ASP A 138 -5.54 -13.38 5.32
N PHE A 139 -4.87 -12.25 5.49
CA PHE A 139 -3.84 -11.77 4.57
C PHE A 139 -2.51 -11.57 5.31
N PRO A 140 -1.42 -12.22 4.88
CA PRO A 140 -0.09 -11.93 5.41
C PRO A 140 0.34 -10.50 5.10
N VAL A 141 0.77 -9.76 6.12
CA VAL A 141 1.22 -8.36 5.98
C VAL A 141 2.35 -8.26 4.94
N GLU A 142 3.25 -9.24 4.91
CA GLU A 142 4.37 -9.25 3.97
C GLU A 142 3.90 -9.32 2.51
N PHE A 143 2.92 -10.16 2.19
CA PHE A 143 2.34 -10.24 0.84
C PHE A 143 1.66 -8.93 0.44
N PHE A 144 0.89 -8.33 1.36
CA PHE A 144 0.23 -7.06 1.13
C PHE A 144 1.24 -5.93 0.90
N ASN A 145 2.32 -5.91 1.68
CA ASN A 145 3.43 -4.96 1.51
C ASN A 145 4.09 -5.09 0.14
N GLN A 146 4.33 -6.31 -0.31
CA GLN A 146 4.88 -6.57 -1.63
C GLN A 146 3.96 -6.08 -2.75
N ILE A 147 2.65 -6.33 -2.65
CA ILE A 147 1.68 -5.82 -3.63
C ILE A 147 1.74 -4.30 -3.70
N VAL A 148 1.66 -3.61 -2.56
CA VAL A 148 1.67 -2.14 -2.51
C VAL A 148 2.95 -1.57 -3.08
N THR A 149 4.10 -2.08 -2.65
CA THR A 149 5.40 -1.56 -3.08
C THR A 149 5.63 -1.75 -4.58
N LYS A 150 5.25 -2.92 -5.09
CA LYS A 150 5.48 -3.27 -6.51
C LYS A 150 4.48 -2.58 -7.44
N SER A 151 3.22 -2.44 -7.04
CA SER A 151 2.21 -1.76 -7.85
C SER A 151 2.42 -0.25 -7.91
N ALA A 152 2.97 0.36 -6.87
CA ALA A 152 3.26 1.80 -6.83
C ALA A 152 4.19 2.25 -7.97
N SER A 153 5.09 1.37 -8.43
CA SER A 153 5.99 1.67 -9.57
C SER A 153 5.31 1.66 -10.93
N ILE A 154 4.09 1.14 -11.01
CA ILE A 154 3.36 0.97 -12.27
C ILE A 154 2.23 1.97 -12.40
N ILE A 155 1.53 2.23 -11.29
CA ILE A 155 0.34 3.07 -11.30
C ILE A 155 0.76 4.54 -11.35
N ASN A 156 0.44 5.20 -12.45
CA ASN A 156 0.47 6.65 -12.53
C ASN A 156 -0.87 7.18 -12.02
N ASP A 157 -0.85 8.05 -11.03
CA ASP A 157 -2.03 8.77 -10.55
C ASP A 157 -2.66 9.57 -11.71
N SER A 158 -3.54 8.91 -12.45
CA SER A 158 -4.31 9.56 -13.52
C SER A 158 -5.62 10.07 -12.93
N PRO A 159 -5.84 11.38 -12.86
CA PRO A 159 -7.09 11.91 -12.34
C PRO A 159 -8.31 11.60 -13.22
N THR A 160 -8.09 11.15 -14.45
CA THR A 160 -9.15 11.01 -15.46
C THR A 160 -9.92 9.69 -15.37
N VAL A 161 -9.28 8.59 -14.92
CA VAL A 161 -9.92 7.27 -14.84
C VAL A 161 -9.51 6.59 -13.55
N GLN A 162 -10.30 6.78 -12.52
CA GLN A 162 -10.00 6.30 -11.16
C GLN A 162 -9.72 4.79 -11.09
N ILE A 163 -10.39 3.98 -11.92
CA ILE A 163 -10.22 2.53 -11.93
C ILE A 163 -8.82 2.08 -12.37
N MET A 164 -8.11 2.94 -13.13
CA MET A 164 -6.72 2.69 -13.56
C MET A 164 -5.71 2.92 -12.43
N ASN A 165 -6.13 3.59 -11.36
CA ASN A 165 -5.32 3.79 -10.17
C ASN A 165 -5.50 2.67 -9.14
N CYS A 166 -6.24 1.62 -9.53
CA CYS A 166 -6.56 0.50 -8.64
C CYS A 166 -5.61 -0.68 -8.84
N ILE A 167 -5.46 -1.43 -7.77
CA ILE A 167 -4.95 -2.78 -7.76
C ILE A 167 -6.16 -3.71 -7.70
N LYS A 168 -6.22 -4.66 -8.62
CA LYS A 168 -7.21 -5.73 -8.60
C LYS A 168 -6.63 -6.91 -7.84
N ILE A 169 -7.29 -7.32 -6.77
CA ILE A 169 -6.94 -8.52 -6.01
C ILE A 169 -8.03 -9.55 -6.28
N THR A 170 -7.65 -10.69 -6.80
CA THR A 170 -8.54 -11.83 -7.03
C THR A 170 -8.11 -12.95 -6.09
N VAL A 171 -9.03 -13.39 -5.26
CA VAL A 171 -8.84 -14.51 -4.34
C VAL A 171 -9.60 -15.70 -4.92
N SER A 172 -8.88 -16.75 -5.27
CA SER A 172 -9.43 -18.01 -5.75
C SER A 172 -8.66 -19.15 -5.10
N ASN A 173 -9.29 -19.83 -4.14
CA ASN A 173 -8.63 -20.85 -3.31
C ASN A 173 -7.86 -21.91 -4.15
N PRO A 174 -6.54 -22.14 -3.89
CA PRO A 174 -5.73 -21.52 -2.84
C PRO A 174 -4.96 -20.26 -3.27
N GLU A 175 -5.17 -19.75 -4.48
CA GLU A 175 -4.37 -18.69 -5.08
C GLU A 175 -4.95 -17.31 -4.80
N VAL A 176 -4.07 -16.34 -4.58
CA VAL A 176 -4.37 -14.92 -4.59
C VAL A 176 -3.54 -14.24 -5.67
N THR A 177 -4.21 -13.54 -6.56
CA THR A 177 -3.57 -12.79 -7.64
C THR A 177 -3.81 -11.30 -7.47
N ALA A 178 -2.74 -10.52 -7.53
CA ALA A 178 -2.79 -9.05 -7.57
C ALA A 178 -2.38 -8.57 -8.97
N GLU A 179 -3.17 -7.67 -9.53
CA GLU A 179 -2.95 -7.12 -10.86
C GLU A 179 -2.99 -5.59 -10.82
N ALA A 180 -2.07 -4.94 -11.51
CA ALA A 180 -2.08 -3.50 -11.75
C ALA A 180 -1.71 -3.19 -13.21
N ILE A 181 -2.18 -2.06 -13.73
CA ILE A 181 -1.93 -1.66 -15.11
C ILE A 181 -1.79 -0.14 -15.22
N ASP A 182 -0.78 0.29 -15.97
CA ASP A 182 -0.72 1.64 -16.54
C ASP A 182 -0.96 1.55 -18.05
N VAL A 183 -2.12 1.96 -18.47
CA VAL A 183 -2.53 1.91 -19.88
C VAL A 183 -1.70 2.86 -20.75
N ASN A 184 -1.27 4.00 -20.20
CA ASN A 184 -0.52 5.01 -20.93
C ASN A 184 0.89 4.52 -21.29
N SER A 185 1.60 3.99 -20.31
CA SER A 185 2.93 3.42 -20.51
C SER A 185 2.89 1.95 -20.97
N LYS A 186 1.70 1.33 -21.02
CA LYS A 186 1.48 -0.09 -21.32
C LYS A 186 2.26 -1.02 -20.38
N ARG A 187 2.44 -0.59 -19.14
CA ARG A 187 3.03 -1.42 -18.09
C ARG A 187 1.95 -2.20 -17.36
N THR A 188 2.22 -3.45 -17.08
CA THR A 188 1.34 -4.30 -16.28
C THR A 188 2.14 -5.04 -15.22
N PHE A 189 1.49 -5.29 -14.12
CA PHE A 189 1.98 -6.07 -13.02
C PHE A 189 1.00 -7.20 -12.74
N MET A 190 1.53 -8.37 -12.47
CA MET A 190 0.77 -9.50 -11.94
C MET A 190 1.64 -10.26 -10.95
N MET A 191 1.11 -10.52 -9.79
CA MET A 191 1.72 -11.31 -8.74
C MET A 191 0.71 -12.34 -8.25
N THR A 192 1.13 -13.58 -8.13
CA THR A 192 0.30 -14.68 -7.62
C THR A 192 1.03 -15.36 -6.49
N ASP A 193 0.34 -15.60 -5.40
CA ASP A 193 0.82 -16.38 -4.28
C ASP A 193 -0.27 -17.37 -3.83
N THR A 194 0.14 -18.36 -3.01
CA THR A 194 -0.74 -19.43 -2.55
C THR A 194 -0.84 -19.36 -1.04
N PHE A 195 -1.93 -18.79 -0.54
CA PHE A 195 -2.22 -18.75 0.89
C PHE A 195 -3.73 -18.57 1.13
N GLY A 196 -4.12 -18.87 2.34
CA GLY A 196 -5.48 -18.63 2.83
C GLY A 196 -6.48 -19.70 2.45
N LEU A 197 -7.60 -19.66 3.14
CA LEU A 197 -8.77 -20.50 2.92
C LEU A 197 -9.92 -19.57 2.51
N CYS A 198 -9.98 -19.20 1.25
CA CYS A 198 -11.16 -18.56 0.69
C CYS A 198 -12.17 -19.64 0.29
N ARG A 199 -13.40 -19.54 0.74
CA ARG A 199 -14.47 -20.50 0.42
C ARG A 199 -15.12 -20.22 -0.93
N THR A 200 -15.18 -18.95 -1.32
CA THR A 200 -15.73 -18.49 -2.60
C THR A 200 -14.72 -17.57 -3.29
N PRO A 201 -14.58 -17.65 -4.62
CA PRO A 201 -13.76 -16.70 -5.36
C PRO A 201 -14.29 -15.27 -5.18
N GLU A 202 -13.40 -14.35 -4.86
CA GLU A 202 -13.73 -12.94 -4.65
C GLU A 202 -12.76 -12.03 -5.40
N THR A 203 -13.24 -10.85 -5.78
CA THR A 203 -12.41 -9.85 -6.47
C THR A 203 -12.64 -8.48 -5.87
N PHE A 204 -11.56 -7.81 -5.49
CA PHE A 204 -11.56 -6.46 -4.94
C PHE A 204 -10.83 -5.50 -5.87
N LEU A 205 -11.32 -4.26 -5.96
CA LEU A 205 -10.61 -3.15 -6.58
C LEU A 205 -10.27 -2.13 -5.50
N ILE A 206 -9.00 -1.98 -5.21
CA ILE A 206 -8.51 -1.05 -4.18
C ILE A 206 -7.61 -0.02 -4.84
N GLU A 207 -7.89 1.27 -4.61
CA GLU A 207 -7.02 2.34 -5.06
C GLU A 207 -5.62 2.22 -4.44
N ALA A 208 -4.57 2.22 -5.25
CA ALA A 208 -3.19 1.97 -4.79
C ALA A 208 -2.73 2.95 -3.70
N SER A 209 -3.09 4.23 -3.84
CA SER A 209 -2.77 5.26 -2.84
C SER A 209 -3.43 4.98 -1.49
N LYS A 210 -4.64 4.42 -1.49
CA LYS A 210 -5.38 4.03 -0.29
C LYS A 210 -4.79 2.76 0.34
N MET A 211 -4.42 1.83 -0.52
CA MET A 211 -3.73 0.61 -0.08
C MET A 211 -2.38 0.92 0.58
N ALA A 212 -1.62 1.87 0.03
CA ALA A 212 -0.37 2.34 0.64
C ALA A 212 -0.58 3.01 2.01
N LYS A 213 -1.69 3.73 2.20
CA LYS A 213 -2.07 4.28 3.51
C LYS A 213 -2.41 3.18 4.50
N SER A 214 -3.21 2.18 4.07
CA SER A 214 -3.58 1.06 4.94
C SER A 214 -2.36 0.26 5.38
N LEU A 215 -1.39 0.07 4.50
CA LEU A 215 -0.14 -0.59 4.84
C LEU A 215 0.58 0.12 5.99
N LYS A 216 0.69 1.45 5.94
CA LYS A 216 1.30 2.24 7.01
C LYS A 216 0.58 2.08 8.35
N LEU A 217 -0.76 1.93 8.32
CA LEU A 217 -1.57 1.67 9.51
C LEU A 217 -1.36 0.25 10.05
N LEU A 218 -1.08 -0.70 9.17
CA LEU A 218 -1.02 -2.13 9.47
C LEU A 218 0.41 -2.67 9.60
N GLU A 219 1.45 -1.87 9.30
CA GLU A 219 2.87 -2.32 9.36
C GLU A 219 3.29 -2.84 10.73
N ASP A 220 2.53 -2.47 11.74
CA ASP A 220 2.75 -2.88 13.12
C ASP A 220 1.98 -4.17 13.49
N PHE A 221 1.12 -4.69 12.63
CA PHE A 221 0.38 -5.93 12.81
C PHE A 221 1.08 -7.05 12.02
N ASN A 222 1.02 -8.27 12.52
CA ASN A 222 1.61 -9.42 11.83
C ASN A 222 0.67 -9.92 10.72
N ASP A 223 -0.62 -9.94 11.04
CA ASP A 223 -1.68 -10.43 10.16
C ASP A 223 -2.87 -9.47 10.19
N PHE A 224 -3.64 -9.46 9.15
CA PHE A 224 -4.90 -8.74 9.07
C PHE A 224 -5.91 -9.50 8.20
N GLU A 225 -7.16 -9.15 8.37
CA GLU A 225 -8.27 -9.72 7.63
C GLU A 225 -8.82 -8.69 6.64
N ILE A 226 -9.19 -9.14 5.46
CA ILE A 226 -9.91 -8.35 4.46
C ILE A 226 -11.27 -8.95 4.20
N GLY A 227 -12.29 -8.11 4.14
CA GLY A 227 -13.63 -8.47 3.72
C GLY A 227 -14.32 -7.32 3.00
N HIS A 228 -15.45 -7.58 2.39
CA HIS A 228 -16.25 -6.55 1.73
C HIS A 228 -17.75 -6.83 1.81
N ASP A 229 -18.52 -5.77 1.68
CA ASP A 229 -19.96 -5.82 1.36
C ASP A 229 -20.20 -5.23 -0.06
N SER A 230 -21.42 -4.82 -0.35
CA SER A 230 -21.76 -4.21 -1.64
C SER A 230 -21.18 -2.80 -1.86
N SER A 231 -20.69 -2.15 -0.81
CA SER A 231 -20.35 -0.73 -0.81
C SER A 231 -18.93 -0.43 -0.33
N PHE A 232 -18.39 -1.29 0.54
CA PHE A 232 -17.13 -1.04 1.22
C PHE A 232 -16.24 -2.28 1.26
N ILE A 233 -14.94 -2.04 1.32
CA ILE A 233 -13.91 -2.99 1.73
C ILE A 233 -13.50 -2.61 3.15
N ILE A 234 -13.38 -3.60 4.04
CA ILE A 234 -12.81 -3.44 5.37
C ILE A 234 -11.51 -4.24 5.48
N ILE A 235 -10.48 -3.58 6.01
CA ILE A 235 -9.20 -4.20 6.35
C ILE A 235 -9.07 -4.05 7.87
N LYS A 236 -8.97 -5.19 8.57
CA LYS A 236 -9.01 -5.24 10.03
C LYS A 236 -7.76 -5.88 10.59
N GLY A 237 -7.03 -5.14 11.42
CA GLY A 237 -5.96 -5.65 12.28
C GLY A 237 -6.39 -5.63 13.74
N GLY A 238 -6.02 -6.64 14.52
CA GLY A 238 -6.45 -6.74 15.90
C GLY A 238 -5.38 -7.25 16.87
N ASN A 239 -5.73 -7.18 18.18
CA ASN A 239 -4.96 -7.73 19.29
C ASN A 239 -3.54 -7.19 19.44
N ARG A 240 -3.31 -5.93 19.06
CA ARG A 240 -2.02 -5.30 19.25
C ARG A 240 -1.98 -4.47 20.55
N PRO A 241 -0.88 -4.56 21.34
CA PRO A 241 -0.64 -3.60 22.40
C PRO A 241 -0.49 -2.19 21.85
N ALA A 242 -1.19 -1.20 22.43
CA ALA A 242 -1.20 0.19 21.98
C ALA A 242 0.19 0.84 21.98
N ILE A 243 1.07 0.39 22.86
CA ILE A 243 2.44 0.90 22.96
C ILE A 243 3.41 -0.25 22.66
N TYR A 244 3.68 -0.46 21.38
CA TYR A 244 4.85 -1.20 20.96
C TYR A 244 5.90 -0.22 20.45
N ASN A 245 6.70 0.31 21.35
CA ASN A 245 7.83 1.11 20.95
C ASN A 245 9.01 0.20 20.64
N ARG A 246 9.31 -0.04 19.38
CA ARG A 246 10.48 -0.82 18.93
C ARG A 246 11.80 -0.33 19.55
N LYS A 247 11.89 0.96 19.90
CA LYS A 247 13.09 1.54 20.52
C LYS A 247 13.20 1.28 22.02
N HIS A 248 12.09 1.10 22.72
CA HIS A 248 12.09 1.03 24.19
C HIS A 248 11.54 -0.29 24.75
N GLN A 249 11.06 -1.21 23.89
CA GLN A 249 10.49 -2.52 24.30
C GLN A 249 9.39 -2.43 25.39
N THR A 250 8.77 -1.28 25.54
CA THR A 250 7.67 -1.09 26.50
C THR A 250 6.36 -1.56 25.87
N VAL A 251 5.70 -2.49 26.52
CA VAL A 251 4.40 -3.02 26.13
C VAL A 251 3.36 -2.47 27.10
N SER A 252 2.39 -1.69 26.61
CA SER A 252 1.20 -1.38 27.39
C SER A 252 0.20 -2.54 27.28
N ASN A 253 -0.61 -2.73 28.32
CA ASN A 253 -1.69 -3.73 28.29
C ASN A 253 -2.90 -3.30 27.47
N ASP A 254 -2.90 -2.10 26.90
CA ASP A 254 -4.00 -1.59 26.10
C ASP A 254 -3.98 -2.24 24.71
N ILE A 255 -5.07 -2.85 24.32
CA ILE A 255 -5.22 -3.52 23.04
C ILE A 255 -5.89 -2.55 22.05
N ILE A 256 -5.30 -2.41 20.88
CA ILE A 256 -5.88 -1.64 19.77
C ILE A 256 -6.39 -2.61 18.71
N ASN A 257 -7.66 -2.41 18.33
CA ASN A 257 -8.24 -2.99 17.13
C ASN A 257 -8.42 -1.87 16.09
N VAL A 258 -7.84 -2.05 14.92
CA VAL A 258 -7.90 -1.06 13.83
C VAL A 258 -8.74 -1.64 12.71
N SER A 259 -9.72 -0.87 12.26
CA SER A 259 -10.49 -1.14 11.04
C SER A 259 -10.30 0.01 10.07
N TYR A 260 -9.75 -0.28 8.91
CA TYR A 260 -9.65 0.66 7.80
C TYR A 260 -10.69 0.30 6.75
N VAL A 261 -11.58 1.24 6.46
CA VAL A 261 -12.72 1.05 5.58
C VAL A 261 -12.54 1.90 4.34
N LEU A 262 -12.68 1.28 3.19
CA LEU A 262 -12.58 1.91 1.88
C LEU A 262 -13.89 1.77 1.13
N ARG A 263 -14.33 2.82 0.46
CA ARG A 263 -15.44 2.72 -0.47
C ARG A 263 -15.06 1.87 -1.67
N LEU A 264 -15.90 0.89 -2.00
CA LEU A 264 -15.73 0.05 -3.17
C LEU A 264 -15.83 0.90 -4.45
N LEU A 265 -14.87 0.71 -5.33
CA LEU A 265 -14.92 1.28 -6.66
C LEU A 265 -15.63 0.32 -7.60
N SER A 266 -16.63 0.82 -8.30
CA SER A 266 -17.34 0.07 -9.34
C SER A 266 -16.77 0.40 -10.71
N GLY A 267 -16.64 -0.62 -11.56
CA GLY A 267 -16.18 -0.46 -12.93
C GLY A 267 -15.49 -1.72 -13.45
N THR A 268 -15.19 -1.73 -14.73
CA THR A 268 -14.50 -2.86 -15.36
C THR A 268 -13.00 -2.60 -15.35
N PHE A 269 -12.28 -3.38 -14.55
CA PHE A 269 -10.82 -3.37 -14.58
C PHE A 269 -10.33 -4.00 -15.88
N PRO A 270 -9.31 -3.45 -16.56
CA PRO A 270 -8.77 -4.02 -17.78
C PRO A 270 -8.32 -5.47 -17.59
N ASN A 271 -8.53 -6.29 -18.60
CA ASN A 271 -8.08 -7.68 -18.56
C ASN A 271 -6.57 -7.77 -18.72
N VAL A 272 -5.84 -7.74 -17.60
CA VAL A 272 -4.38 -7.86 -17.58
C VAL A 272 -3.94 -9.24 -18.00
N ALA A 273 -4.71 -10.29 -17.71
CA ALA A 273 -4.37 -11.66 -18.05
C ALA A 273 -4.18 -11.88 -19.56
N GLN A 274 -4.81 -11.09 -20.42
CA GLN A 274 -4.60 -11.15 -21.86
C GLN A 274 -3.14 -10.89 -22.27
N TYR A 275 -2.43 -10.03 -21.53
CA TYR A 275 -1.02 -9.72 -21.80
C TYR A 275 -0.09 -10.88 -21.42
N TYR A 276 -0.57 -11.80 -20.57
CA TYR A 276 0.15 -12.99 -20.11
C TYR A 276 -0.36 -14.27 -20.79
N SER A 277 -1.32 -14.16 -21.72
CA SER A 277 -1.84 -15.30 -22.49
C SER A 277 -0.77 -15.91 -23.37
N ALA A 278 -1.03 -17.11 -23.89
CA ALA A 278 -0.11 -17.80 -24.81
C ALA A 278 0.27 -16.97 -26.04
N THR A 279 -0.63 -16.07 -26.50
CA THR A 279 -0.40 -15.17 -27.63
C THR A 279 0.68 -14.12 -27.36
N TYR A 280 0.89 -13.76 -26.08
CA TYR A 280 1.88 -12.77 -25.65
C TYR A 280 3.06 -13.39 -24.90
N GLN A 281 3.17 -14.73 -24.83
CA GLN A 281 4.34 -15.36 -24.23
C GLN A 281 5.58 -15.08 -25.09
N PRO A 282 6.73 -14.78 -24.47
CA PRO A 282 7.97 -14.65 -25.21
C PRO A 282 8.36 -15.97 -25.86
N ILE A 283 9.00 -15.89 -27.01
CA ILE A 283 9.49 -17.07 -27.71
C ILE A 283 10.56 -17.77 -26.89
N GLU A 284 11.41 -16.98 -26.23
CA GLU A 284 12.52 -17.48 -25.42
C GLU A 284 12.91 -16.44 -24.35
N TYR A 285 13.48 -16.92 -23.25
CA TYR A 285 14.03 -16.09 -22.18
C TYR A 285 15.53 -16.25 -22.10
N ILE A 286 16.21 -15.13 -21.82
CA ILE A 286 17.60 -15.13 -21.37
C ILE A 286 17.62 -14.88 -19.86
N THR A 287 18.36 -15.71 -19.13
CA THR A 287 18.47 -15.60 -17.66
C THR A 287 19.79 -14.97 -17.30
N VAL A 288 19.72 -13.88 -16.54
CA VAL A 288 20.88 -13.10 -16.12
C VAL A 288 20.78 -12.69 -14.64
N ASN A 289 21.91 -12.34 -14.05
CA ASN A 289 21.94 -11.81 -12.68
C ASN A 289 21.44 -10.36 -12.67
N LYS A 290 20.45 -10.09 -11.83
CA LYS A 290 19.85 -8.77 -11.68
C LYS A 290 20.85 -7.71 -11.18
N SER A 291 21.72 -8.08 -10.23
CA SER A 291 22.69 -7.15 -9.65
C SER A 291 23.70 -6.63 -10.69
N ASP A 292 24.06 -7.44 -11.68
CA ASP A 292 25.01 -7.04 -12.71
C ASP A 292 24.41 -5.97 -13.62
N ILE A 293 23.12 -6.12 -13.99
CA ILE A 293 22.42 -5.07 -14.74
C ILE A 293 22.30 -3.78 -13.93
N LEU A 294 21.94 -3.86 -12.63
CA LEU A 294 21.86 -2.68 -11.76
C LEU A 294 23.20 -1.98 -11.61
N ASN A 295 24.31 -2.73 -11.55
CA ASN A 295 25.67 -2.18 -11.54
C ASN A 295 25.99 -1.47 -12.86
N SER A 296 25.60 -2.03 -14.00
CA SER A 296 25.76 -1.39 -15.30
C SER A 296 24.97 -0.08 -15.40
N ILE A 297 23.72 -0.07 -14.93
CA ILE A 297 22.89 1.16 -14.88
C ILE A 297 23.57 2.22 -13.99
N THR A 298 24.16 1.81 -12.87
CA THR A 298 24.89 2.74 -11.99
C THR A 298 26.10 3.38 -12.69
N ARG A 299 26.86 2.59 -13.46
CA ARG A 299 27.98 3.09 -14.28
C ARG A 299 27.48 4.04 -15.37
N ILE A 300 26.37 3.71 -16.02
CA ILE A 300 25.73 4.53 -17.05
C ILE A 300 25.33 5.90 -16.49
N LYS A 301 24.75 5.93 -15.29
CA LYS A 301 24.37 7.20 -14.63
C LYS A 301 25.59 8.10 -14.36
N ALA A 302 26.74 7.50 -14.07
CA ALA A 302 27.97 8.26 -13.88
C ALA A 302 28.56 8.81 -15.19
N LEU A 303 28.27 8.17 -16.33
CA LEU A 303 28.73 8.58 -17.66
C LEU A 303 27.73 9.45 -18.42
N GLY A 304 26.45 9.44 -18.00
CA GLY A 304 25.37 10.10 -18.72
C GLY A 304 25.14 11.54 -18.26
N ASP A 305 24.77 12.41 -19.21
CA ASP A 305 24.10 13.67 -18.94
C ASP A 305 22.57 13.50 -19.13
N ASP A 306 21.79 14.51 -18.72
CA ASP A 306 20.33 14.48 -18.82
C ASP A 306 19.82 14.22 -20.24
N VAL A 307 20.52 14.69 -21.27
CA VAL A 307 20.13 14.53 -22.68
C VAL A 307 20.40 13.12 -23.17
N SER A 308 21.58 12.57 -22.88
CA SER A 308 21.94 11.22 -23.30
C SER A 308 21.15 10.16 -22.52
N LEU A 309 20.89 10.38 -21.22
CA LEU A 309 20.07 9.48 -20.39
C LEU A 309 18.61 9.42 -20.84
N GLN A 310 18.07 10.52 -21.41
CA GLN A 310 16.74 10.51 -22.01
C GLN A 310 16.63 9.63 -23.27
N LYS A 311 17.73 9.44 -24.00
CA LYS A 311 17.77 8.51 -25.16
C LYS A 311 17.66 7.03 -24.73
N GLY A 312 17.88 6.74 -23.45
CA GLY A 312 17.77 5.40 -22.88
C GLY A 312 19.04 4.58 -22.97
N ILE A 313 18.95 3.37 -22.42
CA ILE A 313 20.00 2.36 -22.43
C ILE A 313 19.65 1.28 -23.43
N SER A 314 20.64 0.74 -24.14
CA SER A 314 20.44 -0.36 -25.08
C SER A 314 20.77 -1.69 -24.40
N ILE A 315 19.86 -2.65 -24.53
CA ILE A 315 20.08 -4.03 -24.11
C ILE A 315 20.12 -4.89 -25.35
N LYS A 316 21.16 -5.70 -25.47
CA LYS A 316 21.31 -6.68 -26.56
C LYS A 316 21.44 -8.07 -25.98
N ALA A 317 20.76 -9.00 -26.59
CA ALA A 317 20.91 -10.42 -26.32
C ALA A 317 21.08 -11.17 -27.63
N ASP A 318 22.08 -12.04 -27.69
CA ASP A 318 22.32 -12.92 -28.84
C ASP A 318 22.89 -14.24 -28.31
N LYS A 319 22.15 -15.31 -28.50
CA LYS A 319 22.50 -16.66 -28.02
C LYS A 319 22.85 -16.71 -26.55
N ASN A 320 24.14 -16.74 -26.21
CA ASN A 320 24.66 -16.78 -24.85
C ASN A 320 25.28 -15.46 -24.42
N GLU A 321 25.06 -14.42 -25.18
CA GLU A 321 25.61 -13.10 -24.88
C GLU A 321 24.48 -12.15 -24.47
N PHE A 322 24.72 -11.40 -23.42
CA PHE A 322 23.83 -10.33 -22.97
C PHE A 322 24.70 -9.12 -22.62
N SER A 323 24.36 -7.95 -23.16
CA SER A 323 25.07 -6.74 -22.84
C SER A 323 24.14 -5.55 -22.62
N VAL A 324 24.60 -4.64 -21.77
CA VAL A 324 24.00 -3.34 -21.54
C VAL A 324 24.92 -2.28 -22.11
N SER A 325 24.45 -1.51 -23.08
CA SER A 325 25.28 -0.49 -23.73
C SER A 325 24.63 0.90 -23.66
N PHE A 326 25.52 1.90 -23.61
CA PHE A 326 25.14 3.30 -23.53
C PHE A 326 26.18 4.17 -24.21
N ASN A 327 25.74 5.25 -24.84
CA ASN A 327 26.61 6.21 -25.49
C ASN A 327 26.20 7.64 -25.14
N SER A 328 27.18 8.44 -24.72
CA SER A 328 27.05 9.86 -24.41
C SER A 328 28.22 10.65 -24.96
N GLN A 329 28.16 11.96 -24.87
CA GLN A 329 29.29 12.83 -25.23
C GLN A 329 30.48 12.67 -24.27
N TYR A 330 30.28 12.10 -23.08
CA TYR A 330 31.33 11.90 -22.08
C TYR A 330 31.96 10.50 -22.13
N GLY A 331 31.40 9.60 -22.93
CA GLY A 331 31.95 8.26 -23.08
C GLY A 331 30.87 7.25 -23.50
N GLN A 332 31.32 6.04 -23.71
CA GLN A 332 30.49 4.90 -24.03
C GLN A 332 30.75 3.75 -23.06
N LEU A 333 29.71 2.98 -22.79
CA LEU A 333 29.76 1.74 -22.03
C LEU A 333 29.20 0.62 -22.93
N ASP A 334 29.89 -0.49 -22.96
CA ASP A 334 29.38 -1.77 -23.47
C ASP A 334 29.78 -2.83 -22.45
N ASP A 335 28.81 -3.23 -21.64
CA ASP A 335 29.02 -4.01 -20.43
C ASP A 335 28.42 -5.41 -20.64
N PRO A 336 29.26 -6.42 -20.91
CA PRO A 336 28.80 -7.80 -21.03
C PRO A 336 28.40 -8.33 -19.66
N ILE A 337 27.31 -9.07 -19.63
CA ILE A 337 26.74 -9.70 -18.43
C ILE A 337 26.69 -11.20 -18.63
N ASP A 338 27.10 -11.95 -17.62
CA ASP A 338 27.09 -13.40 -17.64
C ASP A 338 25.67 -13.95 -17.77
N VAL A 339 25.50 -14.89 -18.66
CA VAL A 339 24.23 -15.54 -19.00
C VAL A 339 24.19 -16.94 -18.42
N LEU A 340 23.15 -17.24 -17.66
CA LEU A 340 22.90 -18.59 -17.14
C LEU A 340 22.25 -19.50 -18.19
N ASN A 341 21.24 -18.95 -18.89
CA ASN A 341 20.56 -19.66 -19.99
C ASN A 341 20.49 -18.74 -21.21
N GLY A 342 20.98 -19.22 -22.34
CA GLY A 342 20.93 -18.51 -23.60
C GLY A 342 19.62 -18.62 -24.34
N ILE A 343 19.52 -17.92 -25.46
CA ILE A 343 18.40 -17.92 -26.38
C ILE A 343 18.85 -18.40 -27.77
N LYS A 344 17.91 -18.90 -28.58
CA LYS A 344 18.23 -19.31 -29.99
C LYS A 344 18.25 -18.11 -30.93
N GLY A 345 17.51 -17.06 -30.58
CA GLY A 345 17.42 -15.85 -31.37
C GLY A 345 18.27 -14.70 -30.81
N SER A 346 18.08 -13.53 -31.39
CA SER A 346 18.71 -12.30 -30.89
C SER A 346 17.67 -11.19 -30.77
N PHE A 347 17.88 -10.29 -29.85
CA PHE A 347 17.10 -9.04 -29.77
C PHE A 347 17.96 -7.86 -29.33
N SER A 348 17.52 -6.67 -29.72
CA SER A 348 18.10 -5.41 -29.26
C SER A 348 16.96 -4.45 -28.94
N MET A 349 17.03 -3.84 -27.77
CA MET A 349 16.01 -2.93 -27.27
C MET A 349 16.60 -1.75 -26.53
N VAL A 350 15.87 -0.64 -26.52
CA VAL A 350 16.24 0.55 -25.76
C VAL A 350 15.20 0.79 -24.66
N PHE A 351 15.69 1.00 -23.46
CA PHE A 351 14.85 1.24 -22.28
C PHE A 351 15.15 2.61 -21.66
N ASN A 352 14.14 3.19 -21.06
CA ASN A 352 14.37 4.27 -20.11
C ASN A 352 15.12 3.70 -18.88
N HIS A 353 16.29 4.24 -18.60
CA HIS A 353 17.15 3.73 -17.53
C HIS A 353 16.50 3.79 -16.14
N LYS A 354 15.71 4.86 -15.84
CA LYS A 354 15.01 5.03 -14.56
C LYS A 354 13.92 3.97 -14.40
N GLU A 355 13.10 3.80 -15.44
CA GLU A 355 12.02 2.81 -15.43
C GLU A 355 12.56 1.39 -15.32
N PHE A 356 13.62 1.09 -16.06
CA PHE A 356 14.22 -0.24 -16.03
C PHE A 356 14.86 -0.55 -14.68
N GLU A 357 15.59 0.41 -14.11
CA GLU A 357 16.14 0.28 -12.76
C GLU A 357 15.05 0.06 -11.70
N GLU A 358 13.97 0.81 -11.77
CA GLU A 358 12.83 0.69 -10.86
C GLU A 358 12.17 -0.70 -10.98
N ILE A 359 11.98 -1.18 -12.21
CA ILE A 359 11.48 -2.53 -12.47
C ILE A 359 12.38 -3.58 -11.79
N LEU A 360 13.69 -3.49 -12.02
CA LEU A 360 14.63 -4.46 -11.47
C LEU A 360 14.67 -4.45 -9.95
N LYS A 361 14.64 -3.27 -9.33
CA LYS A 361 14.62 -3.12 -7.86
C LYS A 361 13.37 -3.75 -7.23
N ASN A 362 12.25 -3.75 -7.94
CA ASN A 362 11.00 -4.29 -7.44
C ASN A 362 10.84 -5.81 -7.65
N ILE A 363 11.74 -6.46 -8.39
CA ILE A 363 11.73 -7.92 -8.55
C ILE A 363 12.43 -8.58 -7.34
N PRO A 364 11.76 -9.44 -6.56
CA PRO A 364 12.31 -10.03 -5.34
C PRO A 364 13.21 -11.26 -5.62
N ALA A 365 13.88 -11.31 -6.76
CA ALA A 365 14.75 -12.40 -7.15
C ALA A 365 16.14 -11.89 -7.51
N ASP A 366 17.17 -12.72 -7.29
CA ASP A 366 18.55 -12.40 -7.67
C ASP A 366 18.81 -12.56 -9.16
N TYR A 367 18.10 -13.48 -9.80
CA TYR A 367 18.14 -13.73 -11.23
C TYR A 367 16.84 -13.32 -11.88
N ILE A 368 16.92 -12.86 -13.11
CA ILE A 368 15.77 -12.48 -13.92
C ILE A 368 15.80 -13.16 -15.29
N ASP A 369 14.62 -13.50 -15.77
CA ASP A 369 14.38 -13.92 -17.14
C ASP A 369 13.89 -12.72 -17.94
N VAL A 370 14.59 -12.40 -19.00
CA VAL A 370 14.23 -11.31 -19.93
C VAL A 370 13.91 -11.93 -21.28
N GLY A 371 12.77 -11.57 -21.86
CA GLY A 371 12.34 -12.10 -23.15
C GLY A 371 11.50 -11.13 -23.96
N LEU A 372 11.50 -11.33 -25.28
CA LEU A 372 10.63 -10.62 -26.22
C LEU A 372 9.25 -11.28 -26.28
N MET A 373 8.22 -10.47 -26.29
CA MET A 373 6.86 -10.96 -26.49
C MET A 373 6.61 -11.33 -27.96
N THR A 374 5.97 -12.45 -28.19
CA THR A 374 5.59 -12.93 -29.52
C THR A 374 4.76 -11.89 -30.27
N GLY A 375 5.12 -11.60 -31.52
CA GLY A 375 4.41 -10.65 -32.35
C GLY A 375 4.63 -9.17 -32.00
N SER A 376 5.56 -8.87 -31.10
CA SER A 376 5.90 -7.50 -30.71
C SER A 376 7.38 -7.23 -30.95
N THR A 377 7.68 -6.10 -31.55
CA THR A 377 9.06 -5.59 -31.69
C THR A 377 9.46 -4.70 -30.53
N SER A 378 8.56 -4.40 -29.60
CA SER A 378 8.78 -3.41 -28.55
C SER A 378 8.29 -3.83 -27.15
N ASN A 379 7.56 -4.92 -27.03
CA ASN A 379 7.11 -5.40 -25.74
C ASN A 379 7.99 -6.55 -25.26
N PHE A 380 8.38 -6.50 -24.01
CA PHE A 380 9.21 -7.54 -23.40
C PHE A 380 8.63 -7.92 -22.03
N ILE A 381 8.98 -9.11 -21.60
CA ILE A 381 8.64 -9.65 -20.28
C ILE A 381 9.91 -9.75 -19.46
N ILE A 382 9.83 -9.30 -18.21
CA ILE A 382 10.82 -9.58 -17.19
C ILE A 382 10.14 -10.39 -16.10
N LYS A 383 10.74 -11.54 -15.77
CA LYS A 383 10.27 -12.40 -14.66
C LYS A 383 11.36 -12.53 -13.62
N GLY A 384 10.98 -12.59 -12.35
CA GLY A 384 11.88 -13.08 -11.31
C GLY A 384 12.15 -14.57 -11.55
N ASN A 385 13.42 -14.95 -11.52
CA ASN A 385 13.82 -16.35 -11.60
C ASN A 385 14.45 -16.76 -10.27
N SER A 386 13.75 -17.59 -9.51
CA SER A 386 14.21 -18.11 -8.22
C SER A 386 15.00 -19.42 -8.33
N THR A 387 15.30 -19.89 -9.54
CA THR A 387 16.09 -21.11 -9.75
C THR A 387 17.58 -20.81 -9.78
N ALA A 388 18.23 -20.81 -8.60
CA ALA A 388 19.66 -21.08 -8.54
C ALA A 388 19.87 -22.58 -8.57
N ASN A 389 20.72 -23.08 -9.48
CA ASN A 389 21.14 -24.50 -9.58
C ASN A 389 20.06 -25.50 -10.02
N GLY A 390 19.08 -25.10 -10.82
CA GLY A 390 18.14 -26.06 -11.42
C GLY A 390 17.01 -26.56 -10.51
N ALA A 391 16.89 -26.06 -9.31
CA ALA A 391 15.79 -26.36 -8.41
C ALA A 391 14.89 -25.11 -8.27
N TYR A 392 13.62 -25.26 -8.49
CA TYR A 392 12.61 -24.23 -8.29
C TYR A 392 12.42 -24.04 -6.77
N ILE A 393 12.87 -22.94 -6.23
CA ILE A 393 12.67 -22.59 -4.82
C ILE A 393 11.85 -21.30 -4.79
N GLY A 394 10.54 -21.45 -4.58
CA GLY A 394 9.64 -20.33 -4.29
C GLY A 394 8.51 -20.18 -5.32
N THR A 395 7.36 -19.76 -4.82
CA THR A 395 6.09 -19.56 -5.54
C THR A 395 5.95 -18.17 -6.14
N ASP A 396 6.97 -17.33 -6.06
CA ASP A 396 6.93 -15.93 -6.48
C ASP A 396 6.93 -15.78 -7.99
N LYS A 397 5.75 -15.89 -8.59
CA LYS A 397 5.53 -15.57 -10.00
C LYS A 397 5.36 -14.06 -10.21
N PHE A 398 6.43 -13.30 -9.97
CA PHE A 398 6.44 -11.91 -10.36
C PHE A 398 6.71 -11.80 -11.87
N THR A 399 5.81 -11.16 -12.58
CA THR A 399 5.95 -10.92 -14.01
C THR A 399 5.57 -9.48 -14.32
N MET A 400 6.43 -8.79 -15.07
CA MET A 400 6.17 -7.45 -15.54
C MET A 400 6.32 -7.40 -17.06
N ILE A 401 5.42 -6.69 -17.72
CA ILE A 401 5.49 -6.38 -19.14
C ILE A 401 5.73 -4.88 -19.27
N SER A 402 6.72 -4.50 -20.03
CA SER A 402 7.01 -3.10 -20.32
C SER A 402 7.27 -2.90 -21.80
N LYS A 403 7.16 -1.66 -22.24
CA LYS A 403 7.41 -1.25 -23.63
C LYS A 403 8.80 -0.63 -23.74
N ALA A 404 9.60 -1.14 -24.68
CA ALA A 404 10.85 -0.49 -25.03
C ALA A 404 10.61 0.88 -25.69
N ILE A 405 11.54 1.80 -25.54
CA ILE A 405 11.54 3.06 -26.27
C ILE A 405 11.73 2.73 -27.75
N GLN A 406 10.78 3.13 -28.59
CA GLN A 406 10.99 3.05 -30.03
C GLN A 406 12.06 4.08 -30.41
N GLN A 407 13.21 3.61 -30.91
CA GLN A 407 14.10 4.52 -31.60
C GLN A 407 13.36 5.07 -32.82
N GLN A 408 13.09 6.36 -32.84
CA GLN A 408 12.79 7.01 -34.10
C GLN A 408 14.06 6.89 -34.93
N THR A 409 14.03 6.05 -35.95
CA THR A 409 15.07 6.02 -36.98
C THR A 409 15.14 7.42 -37.57
N PRO A 410 16.34 8.03 -37.66
CA PRO A 410 16.51 9.39 -38.20
C PRO A 410 16.07 9.49 -39.62
#